data_8e69f1f1325e4339fe3739582dfe9e0b
#
_entry.id   8e69f1f1325e4339fe3739582dfe9e0b
#
_cell.length_a   1.000
_cell.length_b   1.000
_cell.length_c   1.000
_cell.angle_alpha   90.00
_cell.angle_beta   90.00
_cell.angle_gamma   90.00
#
_symmetry.space_group_name_H-M   'P 1'
#
loop_
_entity.id
_entity.type
_entity.pdbx_description
1 polymer ?
#
loop_
_entity_poly.entity_id
_entity_poly.type
_entity_poly.pdbx_seq_one_letter_code
_entity_poly.pdbx_strand_id
1 'polypeptide(L)'
;MKRRASLALAALALGVLPGCASLTPPHAEGTRVLTGRLSVRVDSQPVRALSAAFELSGDARTGALVLTSPLGSTMAQARWTPGDALLETPGAQTRYPDLDTLAERALGERVPLAALFDWLRGRPWGGAPSAALPDGEPGFMQIGWRVGLARYAEGWVDARRDAAPAVTVRARLDPSGAAAQ
;
A
#
# COMPACT_ATOMS: atom_id res chain seq x y z
N MET A 1 18.11 80.27 19.79
CA MET A 1 17.32 79.40 20.68
C MET A 1 16.29 78.66 19.87
N LYS A 2 16.52 77.48 19.39
CA LYS A 2 15.53 76.47 18.88
C LYS A 2 16.26 75.16 18.70
N ARG A 3 15.99 74.19 19.58
CA ARG A 3 16.50 72.80 19.56
C ARG A 3 15.70 72.07 18.52
N ARG A 4 16.37 71.41 17.57
CA ARG A 4 15.78 70.48 16.63
C ARG A 4 16.13 69.06 17.10
N ALA A 5 15.13 68.34 17.54
CA ALA A 5 15.23 66.92 17.87
C ALA A 5 15.09 66.09 16.57
N SER A 6 16.11 65.31 16.26
CA SER A 6 16.09 64.34 15.16
C SER A 6 15.63 63.00 15.69
N LEU A 7 14.46 62.52 15.26
CA LEU A 7 13.97 61.14 15.49
C LEU A 7 14.61 60.22 14.46
N ALA A 8 15.42 59.30 14.92
CA ALA A 8 15.92 58.20 14.11
C ALA A 8 14.87 57.06 14.10
N LEU A 9 14.32 56.78 12.93
CA LEU A 9 13.38 55.67 12.69
C LEU A 9 14.18 54.41 12.34
N ALA A 10 14.31 53.47 13.29
CA ALA A 10 14.92 52.17 13.04
C ALA A 10 13.88 51.27 12.40
N ALA A 11 14.04 50.94 11.11
CA ALA A 11 13.25 49.98 10.39
C ALA A 11 13.75 48.55 10.71
N LEU A 12 12.95 47.79 11.47
CA LEU A 12 13.19 46.39 11.78
C LEU A 12 12.67 45.55 10.60
N ALA A 13 13.58 45.10 9.74
CA ALA A 13 13.26 44.16 8.65
C ALA A 13 13.08 42.75 9.24
N LEU A 14 11.83 42.31 9.38
CA LEU A 14 11.52 40.89 9.67
C LEU A 14 11.75 40.05 8.40
N GLY A 15 12.82 39.25 8.39
CA GLY A 15 13.09 38.27 7.36
C GLY A 15 12.08 37.13 7.44
N VAL A 16 11.19 37.02 6.46
CA VAL A 16 10.31 35.86 6.27
C VAL A 16 11.13 34.76 5.61
N LEU A 17 11.52 33.74 6.40
CA LEU A 17 12.09 32.49 5.88
C LEU A 17 10.95 31.66 5.27
N PRO A 18 11.01 31.30 3.96
CA PRO A 18 10.07 30.34 3.41
C PRO A 18 10.46 28.97 3.95
N GLY A 19 9.73 28.47 4.95
CA GLY A 19 9.79 27.10 5.39
C GLY A 19 9.34 26.19 4.25
N CYS A 20 10.21 25.27 3.80
CA CYS A 20 9.83 24.15 2.96
C CYS A 20 8.87 23.26 3.76
N ALA A 21 7.58 23.47 3.62
CA ALA A 21 6.57 22.54 4.11
C ALA A 21 6.66 21.28 3.24
N SER A 22 7.24 20.22 3.78
CA SER A 22 7.11 18.89 3.21
C SER A 22 5.62 18.55 3.19
N LEU A 23 5.02 18.51 2.01
CA LEU A 23 3.64 18.06 1.82
C LEU A 23 3.60 16.57 2.06
N THR A 24 3.51 16.16 3.32
CA THR A 24 3.06 14.82 3.66
C THR A 24 1.60 14.73 3.22
N PRO A 25 1.23 13.78 2.33
CA PRO A 25 -0.17 13.65 1.92
C PRO A 25 -1.02 13.42 3.16
N PRO A 26 -2.17 14.08 3.31
CA PRO A 26 -3.04 13.86 4.45
C PRO A 26 -3.49 12.39 4.41
N HIS A 27 -3.06 11.59 5.39
CA HIS A 27 -3.70 10.33 5.70
C HIS A 27 -5.11 10.68 6.17
N ALA A 28 -6.12 10.16 5.49
CA ALA A 28 -7.50 10.32 5.94
C ALA A 28 -7.59 9.79 7.38
N GLU A 29 -7.92 10.66 8.31
CA GLU A 29 -8.07 10.32 9.73
C GLU A 29 -9.06 9.17 9.86
N GLY A 30 -8.62 8.04 10.46
CA GLY A 30 -9.42 6.84 10.65
C GLY A 30 -9.10 5.66 9.74
N THR A 31 -8.28 5.81 8.71
CA THR A 31 -7.89 4.70 7.84
C THR A 31 -6.75 3.91 8.48
N ARG A 32 -7.05 2.68 8.96
CA ARG A 32 -6.03 1.78 9.51
C ARG A 32 -5.01 1.43 8.42
N VAL A 33 -3.81 1.93 8.55
CA VAL A 33 -2.68 1.61 7.67
C VAL A 33 -2.18 0.21 8.04
N LEU A 34 -1.99 -0.65 7.04
CA LEU A 34 -1.33 -1.92 7.17
C LEU A 34 0.10 -1.77 6.67
N THR A 35 1.05 -2.16 7.50
CA THR A 35 2.47 -2.21 7.14
C THR A 35 3.00 -3.62 7.28
N GLY A 36 4.08 -3.90 6.59
CA GLY A 36 4.70 -5.21 6.64
C GLY A 36 5.64 -5.45 5.46
N ARG A 37 5.89 -6.73 5.23
CA ARG A 37 6.66 -7.20 4.08
C ARG A 37 5.83 -8.15 3.26
N LEU A 38 5.93 -8.05 1.95
CA LEU A 38 5.28 -8.97 1.03
C LEU A 38 6.26 -9.53 0.02
N SER A 39 5.94 -10.73 -0.45
CA SER A 39 6.54 -11.31 -1.65
C SER A 39 5.44 -11.81 -2.58
N VAL A 40 5.61 -11.55 -3.86
CA VAL A 40 4.76 -12.06 -4.93
C VAL A 40 5.64 -12.87 -5.86
N ARG A 41 5.23 -14.09 -6.18
CA ARG A 41 5.89 -14.95 -7.16
C ARG A 41 4.87 -15.40 -8.19
N VAL A 42 5.20 -15.22 -9.45
CA VAL A 42 4.44 -15.71 -10.60
C VAL A 42 5.31 -16.73 -11.33
N ASP A 43 4.85 -17.96 -11.43
CA ASP A 43 5.56 -19.07 -12.10
C ASP A 43 5.33 -19.01 -13.62
N SER A 44 5.59 -17.82 -14.20
CA SER A 44 5.64 -17.56 -15.64
C SER A 44 7.00 -17.91 -16.23
N GLN A 45 7.12 -17.83 -17.58
CA GLN A 45 8.41 -17.97 -18.26
C GLN A 45 8.76 -16.64 -18.93
N PRO A 46 9.76 -15.89 -18.42
CA PRO A 46 10.57 -16.18 -17.22
C PRO A 46 9.76 -16.00 -15.93
N VAL A 47 10.20 -16.64 -14.84
CA VAL A 47 9.62 -16.46 -13.51
C VAL A 47 9.74 -14.99 -13.09
N ARG A 48 8.65 -14.44 -12.56
CA ARG A 48 8.63 -13.09 -11.99
C ARG A 48 8.52 -13.16 -10.47
N ALA A 49 9.31 -12.38 -9.78
CA ALA A 49 9.28 -12.31 -8.33
C ALA A 49 9.50 -10.87 -7.86
N LEU A 50 8.74 -10.48 -6.85
CA LEU A 50 8.85 -9.19 -6.16
C LEU A 50 8.93 -9.45 -4.66
N SER A 51 9.81 -8.73 -3.98
CA SER A 51 9.83 -8.67 -2.51
C SER A 51 10.02 -7.22 -2.09
N ALA A 52 9.17 -6.73 -1.20
CA ALA A 52 9.17 -5.36 -0.76
C ALA A 52 8.60 -5.22 0.67
N ALA A 53 9.00 -4.18 1.38
CA ALA A 53 8.18 -3.64 2.44
C ALA A 53 6.98 -2.91 1.83
N PHE A 54 5.84 -2.91 2.50
CA PHE A 54 4.64 -2.25 2.02
C PHE A 54 3.98 -1.40 3.10
N GLU A 55 3.36 -0.34 2.65
CA GLU A 55 2.42 0.47 3.40
C GLU A 55 1.15 0.58 2.58
N LEU A 56 0.03 0.08 3.13
CA LEU A 56 -1.26 -0.02 2.48
C LEU A 56 -2.31 0.72 3.28
N SER A 57 -2.92 1.72 2.69
CA SER A 57 -3.98 2.54 3.31
C SER A 57 -5.25 2.53 2.47
N GLY A 58 -6.38 2.77 3.13
CA GLY A 58 -7.69 2.79 2.48
C GLY A 58 -8.34 1.41 2.35
N ASP A 59 -9.06 1.24 1.25
CA ASP A 59 -9.80 0.03 0.90
C ASP A 59 -9.73 -0.27 -0.61
N ALA A 60 -10.50 -1.27 -1.07
CA ALA A 60 -10.55 -1.64 -2.47
C ALA A 60 -11.06 -0.55 -3.43
N ARG A 61 -11.81 0.44 -2.93
CA ARG A 61 -12.37 1.53 -3.72
C ARG A 61 -11.48 2.75 -3.77
N THR A 62 -10.87 3.08 -2.64
CA THR A 62 -10.02 4.28 -2.53
C THR A 62 -8.86 3.98 -1.59
N GLY A 63 -7.65 4.14 -2.06
CA GLY A 63 -6.50 3.85 -1.23
C GLY A 63 -5.17 4.20 -1.88
N ALA A 64 -4.12 3.84 -1.16
CA ALA A 64 -2.74 3.97 -1.60
C ALA A 64 -1.90 2.79 -1.12
N LEU A 65 -0.94 2.41 -1.95
CA LEU A 65 0.07 1.40 -1.67
C LEU A 65 1.45 2.00 -1.96
N VAL A 66 2.35 1.90 -1.01
CA VAL A 66 3.76 2.21 -1.21
C VAL A 66 4.56 0.91 -1.09
N LEU A 67 5.42 0.65 -2.05
CA LEU A 67 6.36 -0.46 -2.04
C LEU A 67 7.79 0.07 -1.90
N THR A 68 8.50 -0.44 -0.91
CA THR A 68 9.87 -0.03 -0.60
C THR A 68 10.81 -1.22 -0.68
N SER A 69 11.95 -1.06 -1.35
CA SER A 69 12.97 -2.10 -1.45
C SER A 69 13.59 -2.40 -0.08
N PRO A 70 14.27 -3.56 0.08
CA PRO A 70 15.01 -3.86 1.31
C PRO A 70 16.08 -2.80 1.67
N LEU A 71 16.52 -2.01 0.69
CA LEU A 71 17.50 -0.92 0.88
C LEU A 71 16.84 0.43 1.21
N GLY A 72 15.51 0.48 1.40
CA GLY A 72 14.78 1.69 1.76
C GLY A 72 14.38 2.59 0.58
N SER A 73 14.65 2.20 -0.65
CA SER A 73 14.25 2.99 -1.83
C SER A 73 12.81 2.69 -2.21
N THR A 74 12.02 3.71 -2.53
CA THR A 74 10.68 3.53 -3.08
C THR A 74 10.76 2.87 -4.45
N MET A 75 10.13 1.71 -4.58
CA MET A 75 10.06 0.94 -5.83
C MET A 75 8.84 1.33 -6.65
N ALA A 76 7.71 1.51 -5.98
CA ALA A 76 6.45 1.90 -6.61
C ALA A 76 5.53 2.56 -5.59
N GLN A 77 4.67 3.45 -6.08
CA GLN A 77 3.52 3.98 -5.37
C GLN A 77 2.29 3.81 -6.25
N ALA A 78 1.21 3.32 -5.69
CA ALA A 78 -0.07 3.24 -6.37
C ALA A 78 -1.11 4.02 -5.56
N ARG A 79 -1.97 4.76 -6.27
CA ARG A 79 -3.16 5.41 -5.69
C ARG A 79 -4.34 5.10 -6.59
N TRP A 80 -5.50 4.88 -5.99
CA TRP A 80 -6.70 4.57 -6.76
C TRP A 80 -7.94 5.17 -6.13
N THR A 81 -8.87 5.45 -7.01
CA THR A 81 -10.25 5.86 -6.74
C THR A 81 -11.14 5.14 -7.76
N PRO A 82 -12.47 5.13 -7.63
CA PRO A 82 -13.33 4.55 -8.64
C PRO A 82 -13.08 5.16 -10.03
N GLY A 83 -12.71 4.31 -10.99
CA GLY A 83 -12.45 4.71 -12.38
C GLY A 83 -11.06 5.30 -12.66
N ASP A 84 -10.16 5.34 -11.67
CA ASP A 84 -8.80 5.86 -11.85
C ASP A 84 -7.80 5.16 -10.93
N ALA A 85 -6.71 4.68 -11.49
CA ALA A 85 -5.58 4.14 -10.75
C ALA A 85 -4.27 4.65 -11.32
N LEU A 86 -3.43 5.20 -10.46
CA LEU A 86 -2.14 5.80 -10.82
C LEU A 86 -1.03 4.95 -10.23
N LEU A 87 -0.09 4.53 -11.07
CA LEU A 87 1.16 3.89 -10.67
C LEU A 87 2.33 4.82 -10.94
N GLU A 88 3.10 5.08 -9.91
CA GLU A 88 4.36 5.84 -9.96
C GLU A 88 5.52 4.91 -9.66
N THR A 89 6.52 4.90 -10.53
CA THR A 89 7.80 4.19 -10.35
C THR A 89 8.93 5.17 -10.59
N PRO A 90 10.17 4.87 -10.19
CA PRO A 90 11.31 5.73 -10.52
C PRO A 90 11.39 6.00 -12.02
N GLY A 91 11.14 7.26 -12.40
CA GLY A 91 11.23 7.72 -13.80
C GLY A 91 9.98 7.51 -14.65
N ALA A 92 8.89 6.96 -14.12
CA ALA A 92 7.65 6.79 -14.87
C ALA A 92 6.39 6.96 -14.00
N GLN A 93 5.34 7.50 -14.62
CA GLN A 93 4.02 7.61 -14.05
C GLN A 93 3.02 7.10 -15.10
N THR A 94 2.18 6.15 -14.72
CA THR A 94 1.22 5.53 -15.63
C THR A 94 -0.16 5.46 -14.98
N ARG A 95 -1.18 5.83 -15.76
CA ARG A 95 -2.57 5.83 -15.32
C ARG A 95 -3.31 4.64 -15.94
N TYR A 96 -4.19 4.03 -15.15
CA TYR A 96 -5.01 2.88 -15.51
C TYR A 96 -6.48 3.15 -15.17
N PRO A 97 -7.43 2.49 -15.84
CA PRO A 97 -8.85 2.69 -15.58
C PRO A 97 -9.31 2.16 -14.21
N ASP A 98 -8.57 1.20 -13.65
CA ASP A 98 -8.88 0.56 -12.39
C ASP A 98 -7.66 -0.13 -11.76
N LEU A 99 -7.82 -0.54 -10.50
CA LEU A 99 -6.78 -1.20 -9.72
C LEU A 99 -6.42 -2.60 -10.25
N ASP A 100 -7.37 -3.34 -10.81
CA ASP A 100 -7.14 -4.69 -11.33
C ASP A 100 -6.29 -4.63 -12.61
N THR A 101 -6.60 -3.68 -13.51
CA THR A 101 -5.79 -3.41 -14.71
C THR A 101 -4.37 -2.99 -14.34
N LEU A 102 -4.23 -2.12 -13.32
CA LEU A 102 -2.92 -1.74 -12.80
C LEU A 102 -2.14 -2.97 -12.33
N ALA A 103 -2.77 -3.84 -11.52
CA ALA A 103 -2.14 -5.05 -10.99
C ALA A 103 -1.69 -6.00 -12.10
N GLU A 104 -2.56 -6.26 -13.07
CA GLU A 104 -2.27 -7.14 -14.22
C GLU A 104 -1.07 -6.61 -15.02
N ARG A 105 -1.01 -5.30 -15.27
CA ARG A 105 0.10 -4.69 -16.01
C ARG A 105 1.42 -4.68 -15.23
N ALA A 106 1.35 -4.42 -13.92
CA ALA A 106 2.54 -4.36 -13.07
C ALA A 106 3.14 -5.74 -12.79
N LEU A 107 2.30 -6.75 -12.56
CA LEU A 107 2.73 -8.10 -12.18
C LEU A 107 2.77 -9.08 -13.37
N GLY A 108 2.11 -8.74 -14.48
CA GLY A 108 1.95 -9.60 -15.65
C GLY A 108 0.94 -10.71 -15.43
N GLU A 109 0.19 -10.67 -14.34
CA GLU A 109 -0.85 -11.62 -13.95
C GLU A 109 -1.92 -10.96 -13.11
N ARG A 110 -3.14 -11.51 -13.19
CA ARG A 110 -4.28 -11.03 -12.39
C ARG A 110 -4.12 -11.43 -10.93
N VAL A 111 -3.74 -10.47 -10.12
CA VAL A 111 -3.76 -10.57 -8.66
C VAL A 111 -4.91 -9.70 -8.16
N PRO A 112 -5.89 -10.27 -7.44
CA PRO A 112 -7.08 -9.52 -7.03
C PRO A 112 -6.75 -8.58 -5.87
N LEU A 113 -6.19 -7.41 -6.18
CA LEU A 113 -5.76 -6.45 -5.15
C LEU A 113 -6.94 -6.04 -4.26
N ALA A 114 -8.14 -5.89 -4.82
CA ALA A 114 -9.34 -5.61 -4.05
C ALA A 114 -9.59 -6.64 -2.93
N ALA A 115 -9.42 -7.93 -3.26
CA ALA A 115 -9.58 -9.00 -2.28
C ALA A 115 -8.42 -9.06 -1.28
N LEU A 116 -7.19 -8.75 -1.72
CA LEU A 116 -6.01 -8.74 -0.84
C LEU A 116 -6.18 -7.79 0.35
N PHE A 117 -6.90 -6.68 0.21
CA PHE A 117 -7.21 -5.79 1.33
C PHE A 117 -7.89 -6.48 2.50
N ASP A 118 -8.86 -7.34 2.21
CA ASP A 118 -9.58 -8.10 3.24
C ASP A 118 -8.78 -9.32 3.68
N TRP A 119 -8.10 -10.01 2.76
CA TRP A 119 -7.26 -11.17 3.08
C TRP A 119 -6.12 -10.81 4.04
N LEU A 120 -5.47 -9.65 3.86
CA LEU A 120 -4.46 -9.13 4.78
C LEU A 120 -5.05 -8.79 6.16
N ARG A 121 -6.36 -8.57 6.25
CA ARG A 121 -7.09 -8.40 7.52
C ARG A 121 -7.63 -9.72 8.10
N GLY A 122 -7.24 -10.86 7.51
CA GLY A 122 -7.63 -12.20 7.98
C GLY A 122 -9.07 -12.58 7.69
N ARG A 123 -9.72 -11.97 6.71
CA ARG A 123 -11.11 -12.22 6.36
C ARG A 123 -11.33 -12.35 4.85
N PRO A 124 -12.37 -13.08 4.42
CA PRO A 124 -12.77 -13.09 3.01
C PRO A 124 -13.21 -11.71 2.54
N TRP A 125 -12.95 -11.43 1.26
CA TRP A 125 -13.46 -10.25 0.59
C TRP A 125 -14.97 -10.35 0.36
N GLY A 126 -15.71 -9.28 0.67
CA GLY A 126 -17.17 -9.26 0.55
C GLY A 126 -17.72 -9.29 -0.89
N GLY A 127 -16.86 -9.10 -1.91
CA GLY A 127 -17.28 -9.06 -3.31
C GLY A 127 -17.46 -10.42 -3.98
N ALA A 128 -17.15 -11.54 -3.30
CA ALA A 128 -17.32 -12.88 -3.83
C ALA A 128 -17.57 -13.91 -2.72
N PRO A 129 -18.26 -15.05 -3.02
CA PRO A 129 -18.40 -16.14 -2.08
C PRO A 129 -17.05 -16.71 -1.65
N SER A 130 -16.99 -17.24 -0.42
CA SER A 130 -15.85 -17.96 0.11
C SER A 130 -16.29 -19.29 0.72
N ALA A 131 -15.38 -20.26 0.79
CA ALA A 131 -15.58 -21.55 1.44
C ALA A 131 -14.42 -21.84 2.39
N ALA A 132 -14.67 -22.60 3.45
CA ALA A 132 -13.61 -23.11 4.33
C ALA A 132 -12.59 -23.94 3.55
N LEU A 133 -11.37 -24.03 4.05
CA LEU A 133 -10.37 -24.92 3.45
C LEU A 133 -10.77 -26.39 3.64
N PRO A 134 -10.55 -27.24 2.62
CA PRO A 134 -10.98 -28.65 2.64
C PRO A 134 -10.34 -29.48 3.76
N ASP A 135 -9.15 -29.09 4.19
CA ASP A 135 -8.35 -29.75 5.23
C ASP A 135 -8.65 -29.27 6.65
N GLY A 136 -9.59 -28.31 6.80
CA GLY A 136 -9.95 -27.73 8.10
C GLY A 136 -8.91 -26.79 8.69
N GLU A 137 -7.84 -26.46 7.96
CA GLU A 137 -6.89 -25.44 8.40
C GLU A 137 -7.53 -24.04 8.46
N PRO A 138 -7.03 -23.17 9.35
CA PRO A 138 -7.47 -21.77 9.36
C PRO A 138 -7.23 -21.08 8.02
N GLY A 139 -8.31 -20.61 7.39
CA GLY A 139 -8.26 -19.95 6.08
C GLY A 139 -9.51 -20.21 5.25
N PHE A 140 -9.44 -19.89 3.98
CA PHE A 140 -10.57 -20.02 3.07
C PHE A 140 -10.13 -20.11 1.60
N MET A 141 -11.04 -20.65 0.79
CA MET A 141 -10.99 -20.57 -0.67
C MET A 141 -11.84 -19.42 -1.14
N GLN A 142 -11.32 -18.57 -2.04
CA GLN A 142 -12.09 -17.49 -2.65
C GLN A 142 -11.54 -17.15 -4.04
N ILE A 143 -12.42 -17.01 -5.04
CA ILE A 143 -12.08 -16.64 -6.42
C ILE A 143 -10.89 -17.43 -7.02
N GLY A 144 -10.82 -18.73 -6.70
CA GLY A 144 -9.75 -19.62 -7.17
C GLY A 144 -8.43 -19.51 -6.39
N TRP A 145 -8.41 -18.76 -5.29
CA TRP A 145 -7.26 -18.63 -4.40
C TRP A 145 -7.49 -19.40 -3.10
N ARG A 146 -6.45 -20.10 -2.63
CA ARG A 146 -6.34 -20.62 -1.27
C ARG A 146 -5.68 -19.55 -0.40
N VAL A 147 -6.37 -19.07 0.61
CA VAL A 147 -5.85 -18.11 1.59
C VAL A 147 -5.65 -18.81 2.91
N GLY A 148 -4.40 -19.00 3.32
CA GLY A 148 -4.00 -19.64 4.57
C GLY A 148 -3.80 -18.60 5.67
N LEU A 149 -4.40 -18.85 6.82
CA LEU A 149 -4.37 -18.01 8.01
C LEU A 149 -3.84 -18.76 9.25
N ALA A 150 -3.25 -19.93 9.08
CA ALA A 150 -2.76 -20.75 10.21
C ALA A 150 -1.77 -20.00 11.11
N ARG A 151 -1.04 -19.04 10.55
CA ARG A 151 -0.06 -18.22 11.26
C ARG A 151 -0.46 -16.73 11.32
N TYR A 152 -1.75 -16.44 11.23
CA TYR A 152 -2.24 -15.06 11.24
C TYR A 152 -1.94 -14.32 12.55
N ALA A 153 -1.95 -15.02 13.69
CA ALA A 153 -1.56 -14.46 14.98
C ALA A 153 -0.09 -13.99 15.02
N GLU A 154 0.76 -14.54 14.15
CA GLU A 154 2.15 -14.13 13.96
C GLU A 154 2.31 -13.08 12.85
N GLY A 155 1.20 -12.62 12.28
CA GLY A 155 1.14 -11.65 11.19
C GLY A 155 1.24 -12.26 9.79
N TRP A 156 1.27 -13.60 9.63
CA TRP A 156 1.43 -14.21 8.31
C TRP A 156 0.09 -14.43 7.59
N VAL A 157 0.08 -14.05 6.32
CA VAL A 157 -0.98 -14.36 5.36
C VAL A 157 -0.33 -14.96 4.12
N ASP A 158 -0.78 -16.15 3.73
CA ASP A 158 -0.35 -16.85 2.50
C ASP A 158 -1.54 -16.95 1.56
N ALA A 159 -1.42 -16.46 0.33
CA ALA A 159 -2.44 -16.62 -0.70
C ALA A 159 -1.84 -17.26 -1.94
N ARG A 160 -2.47 -18.33 -2.46
CA ARG A 160 -1.97 -19.09 -3.60
C ARG A 160 -3.09 -19.39 -4.59
N ARG A 161 -2.77 -19.23 -5.87
CA ARG A 161 -3.57 -19.71 -7.00
C ARG A 161 -2.72 -20.71 -7.78
N ASP A 162 -3.24 -21.95 -7.93
CA ASP A 162 -2.52 -23.04 -8.61
C ASP A 162 -2.76 -23.04 -10.14
N ALA A 163 -3.78 -22.35 -10.63
CA ALA A 163 -4.01 -22.20 -12.07
C ALA A 163 -2.80 -21.56 -12.74
N ALA A 164 -2.41 -22.10 -13.90
CA ALA A 164 -1.22 -21.64 -14.63
C ALA A 164 -1.43 -20.26 -15.28
N PRO A 165 -0.43 -19.39 -15.15
CA PRO A 165 0.76 -19.53 -14.32
C PRO A 165 0.40 -19.44 -12.83
N ALA A 166 0.98 -20.31 -12.00
CA ALA A 166 0.71 -20.30 -10.58
C ALA A 166 1.22 -18.99 -9.95
N VAL A 167 0.47 -18.49 -8.98
CA VAL A 167 0.82 -17.25 -8.27
C VAL A 167 0.81 -17.50 -6.77
N THR A 168 1.85 -17.07 -6.10
CA THR A 168 1.96 -17.09 -4.65
C THR A 168 2.19 -15.68 -4.13
N VAL A 169 1.38 -15.26 -3.17
CA VAL A 169 1.54 -14.03 -2.40
C VAL A 169 1.75 -14.41 -0.95
N ARG A 170 2.83 -13.94 -0.34
CA ARG A 170 3.08 -14.08 1.09
C ARG A 170 3.25 -12.71 1.69
N ALA A 171 2.54 -12.44 2.77
CA ALA A 171 2.69 -11.21 3.52
C ALA A 171 2.98 -11.52 4.98
N ARG A 172 3.84 -10.72 5.58
CA ARG A 172 4.04 -10.65 7.01
C ARG A 172 3.71 -9.23 7.45
N LEU A 173 2.61 -9.10 8.15
CA LEU A 173 2.18 -7.85 8.74
C LEU A 173 3.08 -7.50 9.91
N ASP A 174 3.42 -6.24 10.04
CA ASP A 174 4.01 -5.74 11.28
C ASP A 174 2.96 -5.84 12.39
N PRO A 175 3.36 -6.10 13.64
CA PRO A 175 2.45 -5.99 14.75
C PRO A 175 1.80 -4.62 14.66
N SER A 176 0.47 -4.57 14.62
CA SER A 176 -0.26 -3.29 14.64
C SER A 176 0.28 -2.55 15.84
N GLY A 177 1.05 -1.49 15.60
CA GLY A 177 1.65 -0.73 16.67
C GLY A 177 0.55 -0.46 17.65
N ALA A 178 0.75 -0.93 18.88
CA ALA A 178 -0.12 -0.54 19.98
C ALA A 178 -0.23 0.96 19.85
N ALA A 179 -1.43 1.40 19.47
CA ALA A 179 -1.70 2.79 19.18
C ALA A 179 -1.02 3.59 20.27
N ALA A 180 -0.19 4.54 19.85
CA ALA A 180 0.33 5.52 20.78
C ALA A 180 -0.89 6.05 21.53
N GLN A 181 -0.97 5.66 22.82
CA GLN A 181 -1.90 6.25 23.77
C GLN A 181 -1.45 7.68 24.05
#